data_68ef11aca1d77519edf00cb7d244c746
#
_entry.id   68ef11aca1d77519edf00cb7d244c746
#
_cell.length_a   1.000
_cell.length_b   1.000
_cell.length_c   1.000
_cell.angle_alpha   90.00
_cell.angle_beta   90.00
_cell.angle_gamma   90.00
#
_symmetry.space_group_name_H-M   'P 1'
#
loop_
_entity.id
_entity.type
_entity.pdbx_description
1 polymer ?
#
loop_
_entity_poly.entity_id
_entity_poly.type
_entity_poly.pdbx_seq_one_letter_code
_entity_poly.pdbx_strand_id
1 'polypeptide(L)'
;TENRHYAHVDCPGHADYVKNMVTGAAQMDGAILVVAATDGPMPQTREHILLARQVGVPRLVVFMNKVDMVDDEELLELVDMEVRDLLSFYEFDGDNTPVVQGSALGALNGEDSWVATVKELMAQVDSWIEMPVRDVEKDFLMPVEDVFSITAVSYTHLTLPTTLSV
;
A
#
# COMPACT_ATOMS: atom_id res chain seq x y z
N THR A 1 -6.80 5.90 -11.95
CA THR A 1 -6.35 7.19 -12.50
C THR A 1 -6.59 7.21 -14.01
N GLU A 2 -6.33 8.36 -14.65
CA GLU A 2 -6.38 8.44 -16.12
C GLU A 2 -5.22 7.69 -16.78
N ASN A 3 -4.11 7.52 -16.06
CA ASN A 3 -2.88 6.96 -16.59
C ASN A 3 -2.73 5.47 -16.35
N ARG A 4 -3.32 4.95 -15.26
CA ARG A 4 -3.09 3.58 -14.80
C ARG A 4 -4.34 2.93 -14.20
N HIS A 5 -4.40 1.62 -14.33
CA HIS A 5 -5.35 0.77 -13.61
C HIS A 5 -4.65 0.09 -12.43
N TYR A 6 -5.24 0.19 -11.24
CA TYR A 6 -4.69 -0.36 -10.01
C TYR A 6 -5.57 -1.47 -9.47
N ALA A 7 -4.94 -2.57 -9.06
CA ALA A 7 -5.53 -3.51 -8.12
C ALA A 7 -5.15 -3.09 -6.70
N HIS A 8 -6.11 -3.03 -5.82
CA HIS A 8 -5.93 -2.64 -4.43
C HIS A 8 -5.99 -3.86 -3.52
N VAL A 9 -4.99 -4.01 -2.66
CA VAL A 9 -4.94 -5.01 -1.61
C VAL A 9 -4.88 -4.28 -0.28
N ASP A 10 -5.89 -4.46 0.56
CA ASP A 10 -5.91 -3.90 1.90
C ASP A 10 -5.23 -4.87 2.88
N CYS A 11 -4.20 -4.38 3.55
CA CYS A 11 -3.42 -5.15 4.50
C CYS A 11 -3.84 -4.76 5.92
N PRO A 12 -4.46 -5.68 6.68
CA PRO A 12 -4.86 -5.39 8.05
C PRO A 12 -3.65 -5.05 8.92
N GLY A 13 -3.76 -3.97 9.71
CA GLY A 13 -2.68 -3.46 10.56
C GLY A 13 -2.38 -4.28 11.81
N HIS A 14 -3.12 -5.36 12.11
CA HIS A 14 -2.96 -6.14 13.33
C HIS A 14 -1.92 -7.26 13.15
N ALA A 15 -1.08 -7.47 14.16
CA ALA A 15 0.01 -8.46 14.15
C ALA A 15 -0.40 -9.90 13.78
N ASP A 16 -1.65 -10.28 14.08
CA ASP A 16 -2.18 -11.62 13.77
C ASP A 16 -2.34 -11.87 12.26
N TYR A 17 -2.34 -10.83 11.44
CA TYR A 17 -2.53 -10.91 9.99
C TYR A 17 -1.23 -10.77 9.17
N VAL A 18 -0.08 -10.69 9.83
CA VAL A 18 1.24 -10.59 9.19
C VAL A 18 1.47 -11.70 8.16
N LYS A 19 0.98 -12.92 8.41
CA LYS A 19 1.09 -14.04 7.47
C LYS A 19 0.36 -13.78 6.16
N ASN A 20 -0.84 -13.19 6.23
CA ASN A 20 -1.64 -12.87 5.04
C ASN A 20 -1.02 -11.69 4.27
N MET A 21 -0.35 -10.79 5.00
CA MET A 21 0.39 -9.69 4.40
C MET A 21 1.59 -10.19 3.59
N VAL A 22 2.32 -11.20 4.09
CA VAL A 22 3.47 -11.77 3.37
C VAL A 22 3.05 -12.41 2.05
N THR A 23 1.94 -13.14 2.01
CA THR A 23 1.42 -13.77 0.77
C THR A 23 0.88 -12.75 -0.22
N GLY A 24 0.10 -11.78 0.24
CA GLY A 24 -0.45 -10.72 -0.62
C GLY A 24 0.60 -9.70 -1.09
N ALA A 25 1.54 -9.36 -0.23
CA ALA A 25 2.58 -8.37 -0.51
C ALA A 25 3.62 -8.84 -1.53
N ALA A 26 3.83 -10.14 -1.67
CA ALA A 26 4.76 -10.71 -2.66
C ALA A 26 4.41 -10.38 -4.13
N GLN A 27 3.21 -9.84 -4.38
CA GLN A 27 2.73 -9.46 -5.71
C GLN A 27 2.53 -7.94 -5.87
N MET A 28 2.92 -7.15 -4.87
CA MET A 28 2.71 -5.69 -4.92
C MET A 28 3.83 -4.99 -5.69
N ASP A 29 3.42 -4.09 -6.59
CA ASP A 29 4.33 -3.26 -7.37
C ASP A 29 4.69 -1.96 -6.64
N GLY A 30 3.98 -1.65 -5.58
CA GLY A 30 4.20 -0.52 -4.68
C GLY A 30 3.24 -0.57 -3.51
N ALA A 31 3.42 0.30 -2.52
CA ALA A 31 2.53 0.37 -1.39
C ALA A 31 2.26 1.82 -0.95
N ILE A 32 1.12 2.03 -0.32
CA ILE A 32 0.79 3.26 0.39
C ILE A 32 0.89 2.96 1.88
N LEU A 33 1.81 3.63 2.56
CA LEU A 33 1.95 3.57 4.00
C LEU A 33 1.07 4.64 4.64
N VAL A 34 0.08 4.23 5.42
CA VAL A 34 -0.81 5.15 6.13
C VAL A 34 -0.32 5.33 7.57
N VAL A 35 -0.04 6.57 7.96
CA VAL A 35 0.40 6.94 9.31
C VAL A 35 -0.56 8.01 9.84
N ALA A 36 -1.00 7.89 11.10
CA ALA A 36 -1.81 8.92 11.72
C ALA A 36 -0.92 10.07 12.20
N ALA A 37 -1.24 11.31 11.80
CA ALA A 37 -0.52 12.50 12.24
C ALA A 37 -0.58 12.71 13.76
N THR A 38 -1.66 12.26 14.40
CA THR A 38 -1.87 12.36 15.86
C THR A 38 -0.95 11.48 16.69
N ASP A 39 -0.52 10.33 16.14
CA ASP A 39 0.19 9.30 16.88
C ASP A 39 1.62 9.09 16.37
N GLY A 40 1.91 9.55 15.15
CA GLY A 40 3.16 9.29 14.47
C GLY A 40 3.37 7.80 14.11
N PRO A 41 4.59 7.40 13.77
CA PRO A 41 4.90 6.02 13.41
C PRO A 41 4.89 5.11 14.66
N MET A 42 3.89 4.25 14.74
CA MET A 42 3.71 3.27 15.81
C MET A 42 4.54 1.99 15.59
N PRO A 43 4.66 1.10 16.59
CA PRO A 43 5.36 -0.17 16.41
C PRO A 43 4.88 -0.99 15.20
N GLN A 44 3.56 -1.03 14.95
CA GLN A 44 3.00 -1.69 13.77
C GLN A 44 3.48 -1.05 12.45
N THR A 45 3.66 0.27 12.41
CA THR A 45 4.20 0.97 11.24
C THR A 45 5.58 0.43 10.89
N ARG A 46 6.43 0.20 11.89
CA ARG A 46 7.76 -0.39 11.73
C ARG A 46 7.70 -1.81 11.17
N GLU A 47 6.80 -2.61 11.70
CA GLU A 47 6.58 -3.99 11.23
C GLU A 47 6.12 -4.00 9.76
N HIS A 48 5.21 -3.10 9.38
CA HIS A 48 4.72 -3.00 8.01
C HIS A 48 5.81 -2.59 7.02
N ILE A 49 6.66 -1.61 7.38
CA ILE A 49 7.78 -1.19 6.53
C ILE A 49 8.80 -2.33 6.38
N LEU A 50 9.14 -3.00 7.50
CA LEU A 50 10.04 -4.15 7.47
C LEU A 50 9.49 -5.27 6.56
N LEU A 51 8.21 -5.60 6.68
CA LEU A 51 7.56 -6.60 5.84
C LEU A 51 7.55 -6.19 4.38
N ALA A 52 7.18 -4.95 4.07
CA ALA A 52 7.23 -4.43 2.71
C ALA A 52 8.63 -4.59 2.10
N ARG A 53 9.67 -4.32 2.89
CA ARG A 53 11.06 -4.53 2.46
C ARG A 53 11.38 -6.01 2.22
N GLN A 54 10.98 -6.89 3.14
CA GLN A 54 11.26 -8.33 3.05
C GLN A 54 10.57 -9.01 1.85
N VAL A 55 9.36 -8.58 1.51
CA VAL A 55 8.62 -9.11 0.36
C VAL A 55 9.00 -8.44 -0.96
N GLY A 56 9.89 -7.46 -0.92
CA GLY A 56 10.46 -6.84 -2.11
C GLY A 56 9.58 -5.76 -2.74
N VAL A 57 8.73 -5.08 -1.98
CA VAL A 57 8.02 -3.88 -2.46
C VAL A 57 9.07 -2.83 -2.87
N PRO A 58 9.08 -2.38 -4.14
CA PRO A 58 10.16 -1.55 -4.63
C PRO A 58 10.09 -0.10 -4.10
N ARG A 59 8.90 0.46 -3.98
CA ARG A 59 8.67 1.85 -3.57
C ARG A 59 7.42 2.01 -2.73
N LEU A 60 7.46 2.98 -1.83
CA LEU A 60 6.35 3.39 -0.97
C LEU A 60 5.95 4.83 -1.25
N VAL A 61 4.69 5.16 -1.02
CA VAL A 61 4.18 6.53 -0.87
C VAL A 61 3.56 6.62 0.51
N VAL A 62 3.78 7.70 1.23
CA VAL A 62 3.24 7.88 2.57
C VAL A 62 1.98 8.75 2.51
N PHE A 63 0.93 8.33 3.20
CA PHE A 63 -0.23 9.15 3.47
C PHE A 63 -0.33 9.44 4.96
N MET A 64 -0.03 10.68 5.34
CA MET A 64 -0.18 11.16 6.71
C MET A 64 -1.65 11.54 6.91
N ASN A 65 -2.38 10.66 7.59
CA ASN A 65 -3.82 10.79 7.79
C ASN A 65 -4.15 11.53 9.09
N LYS A 66 -5.40 11.99 9.24
CA LYS A 66 -5.93 12.72 10.40
C LYS A 66 -5.24 14.07 10.65
N VAL A 67 -4.77 14.73 9.63
CA VAL A 67 -4.15 16.05 9.75
C VAL A 67 -5.17 17.09 10.24
N ASP A 68 -6.44 16.89 9.94
CA ASP A 68 -7.57 17.70 10.46
C ASP A 68 -7.71 17.71 12.00
N MET A 69 -7.05 16.79 12.69
CA MET A 69 -7.04 16.69 14.16
C MET A 69 -5.79 17.31 14.81
N VAL A 70 -4.89 17.85 14.02
CA VAL A 70 -3.62 18.41 14.49
C VAL A 70 -3.53 19.86 14.09
N ASP A 71 -3.53 20.75 15.08
CA ASP A 71 -3.44 22.21 14.87
C ASP A 71 -1.98 22.71 14.89
N ASP A 72 -1.01 21.86 15.23
CA ASP A 72 0.41 22.19 15.40
C ASP A 72 1.21 21.74 14.19
N GLU A 73 1.68 22.69 13.39
CA GLU A 73 2.53 22.42 12.22
C GLU A 73 3.88 21.80 12.60
N GLU A 74 4.44 22.17 13.76
CA GLU A 74 5.74 21.60 14.23
C GLU A 74 5.60 20.10 14.50
N LEU A 75 4.42 19.67 14.99
CA LEU A 75 4.13 18.25 15.19
C LEU A 75 4.04 17.50 13.85
N LEU A 76 3.43 18.10 12.83
CA LEU A 76 3.35 17.49 11.50
C LEU A 76 4.74 17.31 10.87
N GLU A 77 5.60 18.32 11.00
CA GLU A 77 7.00 18.25 10.54
C GLU A 77 7.79 17.18 11.28
N LEU A 78 7.58 17.06 12.60
CA LEU A 78 8.24 16.03 13.40
C LEU A 78 7.83 14.62 12.95
N VAL A 79 6.54 14.39 12.74
CA VAL A 79 6.02 13.09 12.26
C VAL A 79 6.55 12.78 10.85
N ASP A 80 6.63 13.78 9.95
CA ASP A 80 7.21 13.60 8.61
C ASP A 80 8.69 13.16 8.73
N MET A 81 9.46 13.83 9.57
CA MET A 81 10.86 13.51 9.80
C MET A 81 11.05 12.10 10.37
N GLU A 82 10.27 11.73 11.38
CA GLU A 82 10.31 10.39 11.97
C GLU A 82 9.97 9.28 10.97
N VAL A 83 8.99 9.52 10.09
CA VAL A 83 8.62 8.57 9.03
C VAL A 83 9.75 8.42 8.02
N ARG A 84 10.39 9.52 7.59
CA ARG A 84 11.53 9.51 6.66
C ARG A 84 12.73 8.78 7.23
N ASP A 85 13.08 9.05 8.50
CA ASP A 85 14.14 8.35 9.20
C ASP A 85 13.86 6.84 9.28
N LEU A 86 12.63 6.48 9.55
CA LEU A 86 12.20 5.09 9.62
C LEU A 86 12.27 4.39 8.27
N LEU A 87 11.84 5.05 7.19
CA LEU A 87 11.97 4.52 5.83
C LEU A 87 13.44 4.31 5.45
N SER A 88 14.29 5.28 5.75
CA SER A 88 15.74 5.22 5.51
C SER A 88 16.39 4.08 6.31
N PHE A 89 15.98 3.89 7.55
CA PHE A 89 16.46 2.78 8.39
C PHE A 89 16.16 1.39 7.79
N TYR A 90 15.03 1.24 7.12
CA TYR A 90 14.65 0.00 6.43
C TYR A 90 15.05 -0.01 4.94
N GLU A 91 16.01 0.83 4.55
CA GLU A 91 16.57 0.88 3.20
C GLU A 91 15.58 1.27 2.08
N PHE A 92 14.56 2.05 2.40
CA PHE A 92 13.78 2.79 1.41
C PHE A 92 14.39 4.20 1.22
N ASP A 93 14.05 4.85 0.12
CA ASP A 93 14.47 6.23 -0.15
C ASP A 93 13.62 7.21 0.68
N GLY A 94 13.93 7.34 1.98
CA GLY A 94 13.16 8.17 2.89
C GLY A 94 13.18 9.65 2.53
N ASP A 95 14.31 10.15 2.02
CA ASP A 95 14.47 11.57 1.67
C ASP A 95 13.56 11.99 0.50
N ASN A 96 13.45 11.14 -0.52
CA ASN A 96 12.69 11.45 -1.73
C ASN A 96 11.27 10.86 -1.73
N THR A 97 10.94 9.99 -0.78
CA THR A 97 9.61 9.39 -0.71
C THR A 97 8.53 10.46 -0.56
N PRO A 98 7.51 10.49 -1.44
CA PRO A 98 6.40 11.42 -1.30
C PRO A 98 5.61 11.18 -0.01
N VAL A 99 5.40 12.25 0.75
CA VAL A 99 4.52 12.27 1.93
C VAL A 99 3.37 13.22 1.64
N VAL A 100 2.17 12.68 1.54
CA VAL A 100 0.93 13.45 1.32
C VAL A 100 0.18 13.58 2.63
N GLN A 101 -0.13 14.79 3.03
CA GLN A 101 -0.87 15.10 4.24
C GLN A 101 -2.36 15.24 3.93
N GLY A 102 -3.24 14.64 4.73
CA GLY A 102 -4.67 14.73 4.48
C GLY A 102 -5.56 14.15 5.57
N SER A 103 -6.85 14.23 5.33
CA SER A 103 -7.90 13.59 6.13
C SER A 103 -8.75 12.69 5.24
N ALA A 104 -8.63 11.38 5.44
CA ALA A 104 -9.45 10.41 4.72
C ALA A 104 -10.93 10.53 5.08
N LEU A 105 -11.25 10.88 6.34
CA LEU A 105 -12.62 11.09 6.79
C LEU A 105 -13.21 12.36 6.16
N GLY A 106 -12.47 13.46 6.14
CA GLY A 106 -12.90 14.70 5.48
C GLY A 106 -13.14 14.49 3.99
N ALA A 107 -12.27 13.75 3.31
CA ALA A 107 -12.45 13.40 1.91
C ALA A 107 -13.70 12.51 1.68
N LEU A 108 -13.96 11.54 2.57
CA LEU A 108 -15.15 10.69 2.51
C LEU A 108 -16.45 11.51 2.72
N ASN A 109 -16.40 12.52 3.56
CA ASN A 109 -17.51 13.46 3.78
C ASN A 109 -17.71 14.44 2.61
N GLY A 110 -16.83 14.44 1.63
CA GLY A 110 -16.94 15.27 0.43
C GLY A 110 -16.38 16.68 0.60
N GLU A 111 -15.51 16.92 1.56
CA GLU A 111 -14.81 18.19 1.71
C GLU A 111 -13.78 18.38 0.60
N ASP A 112 -13.98 19.39 -0.26
CA ASP A 112 -13.20 19.59 -1.49
C ASP A 112 -11.68 19.65 -1.24
N SER A 113 -11.24 20.27 -0.14
CA SER A 113 -9.83 20.36 0.24
C SER A 113 -9.22 18.98 0.44
N TRP A 114 -9.89 18.11 1.19
CA TRP A 114 -9.40 16.77 1.50
C TRP A 114 -9.57 15.79 0.32
N VAL A 115 -10.60 15.99 -0.50
CA VAL A 115 -10.73 15.27 -1.78
C VAL A 115 -9.55 15.59 -2.70
N ALA A 116 -9.09 16.85 -2.70
CA ALA A 116 -7.93 17.25 -3.48
C ALA A 116 -6.65 16.53 -3.00
N THR A 117 -6.44 16.39 -1.69
CA THR A 117 -5.25 15.66 -1.16
C THR A 117 -5.26 14.18 -1.50
N VAL A 118 -6.43 13.53 -1.53
CA VAL A 118 -6.52 12.13 -2.00
C VAL A 118 -6.21 12.01 -3.49
N LYS A 119 -6.63 12.98 -4.30
CA LYS A 119 -6.24 13.02 -5.73
C LYS A 119 -4.74 13.25 -5.90
N GLU A 120 -4.15 14.10 -5.07
CA GLU A 120 -2.70 14.30 -5.02
C GLU A 120 -1.96 13.01 -4.65
N LEU A 121 -2.44 12.28 -3.64
CA LEU A 121 -1.89 10.96 -3.29
C LEU A 121 -1.84 10.04 -4.52
N MET A 122 -2.93 9.96 -5.28
CA MET A 122 -2.98 9.12 -6.48
C MET A 122 -2.05 9.64 -7.60
N ALA A 123 -1.86 10.95 -7.70
CA ALA A 123 -0.89 11.52 -8.62
C ALA A 123 0.55 11.20 -8.22
N GLN A 124 0.86 11.21 -6.91
CA GLN A 124 2.15 10.77 -6.40
C GLN A 124 2.39 9.28 -6.63
N VAL A 125 1.37 8.45 -6.46
CA VAL A 125 1.44 7.01 -6.79
C VAL A 125 1.74 6.82 -8.29
N ASP A 126 1.07 7.57 -9.18
CA ASP A 126 1.30 7.49 -10.63
C ASP A 126 2.72 7.88 -11.03
N SER A 127 3.30 8.89 -10.37
CA SER A 127 4.62 9.43 -10.72
C SER A 127 5.78 8.71 -10.04
N TRP A 128 5.60 8.31 -8.78
CA TRP A 128 6.67 7.76 -7.96
C TRP A 128 6.85 6.25 -8.12
N ILE A 129 5.74 5.48 -8.20
CA ILE A 129 5.81 4.04 -8.37
C ILE A 129 6.04 3.73 -9.83
N GLU A 130 7.12 3.02 -10.12
CA GLU A 130 7.48 2.64 -11.49
C GLU A 130 6.47 1.66 -12.08
N MET A 131 6.30 1.72 -13.41
CA MET A 131 5.50 0.71 -14.11
C MET A 131 6.20 -0.64 -14.01
N PRO A 132 5.51 -1.68 -13.52
CA PRO A 132 6.12 -2.99 -13.39
C PRO A 132 6.42 -3.58 -14.77
N VAL A 133 7.65 -4.04 -14.95
CA VAL A 133 8.03 -4.81 -16.13
C VAL A 133 7.66 -6.26 -15.89
N ARG A 134 6.65 -6.74 -16.61
CA ARG A 134 6.22 -8.14 -16.51
C ARG A 134 7.02 -9.00 -17.48
N ASP A 135 7.58 -10.07 -16.97
CA ASP A 135 8.31 -11.05 -17.78
C ASP A 135 7.30 -12.03 -18.39
N VAL A 136 6.81 -11.68 -19.57
CA VAL A 136 5.76 -12.45 -20.29
C VAL A 136 6.30 -13.71 -20.96
N GLU A 137 7.63 -13.86 -21.04
CA GLU A 137 8.28 -15.03 -21.65
C GLU A 137 8.59 -16.15 -20.63
N LYS A 138 8.41 -15.88 -19.34
CA LYS A 138 8.55 -16.92 -18.30
C LYS A 138 7.32 -17.81 -18.21
N ASP A 139 7.57 -19.02 -17.71
CA ASP A 139 6.51 -19.96 -17.39
C ASP A 139 5.49 -19.35 -16.42
N PHE A 140 4.22 -19.73 -16.60
CA PHE A 140 3.16 -19.28 -15.73
C PHE A 140 3.39 -19.76 -14.29
N LEU A 141 3.42 -18.81 -13.35
CA LEU A 141 3.54 -19.08 -11.91
C LEU A 141 2.33 -18.47 -11.20
N MET A 142 1.63 -19.28 -10.44
CA MET A 142 0.54 -18.83 -9.57
C MET A 142 0.72 -19.44 -8.17
N PRO A 143 1.05 -18.64 -7.14
CA PRO A 143 1.07 -19.13 -5.77
C PRO A 143 -0.35 -19.48 -5.31
N VAL A 144 -0.51 -20.64 -4.65
CA VAL A 144 -1.78 -21.03 -4.03
C VAL A 144 -1.71 -20.60 -2.57
N GLU A 145 -2.59 -19.68 -2.19
CA GLU A 145 -2.63 -19.12 -0.82
C GLU A 145 -3.57 -19.91 0.10
N ASP A 146 -4.70 -20.37 -0.45
CA ASP A 146 -5.68 -21.13 0.33
C ASP A 146 -6.50 -22.07 -0.56
N VAL A 147 -7.12 -23.06 0.07
CA VAL A 147 -8.01 -24.04 -0.60
C VAL A 147 -9.30 -24.15 0.18
N PHE A 148 -10.39 -23.73 -0.43
CA PHE A 148 -11.73 -23.81 0.14
C PHE A 148 -12.54 -24.94 -0.50
N SER A 149 -13.24 -25.72 0.33
CA SER A 149 -14.25 -26.65 -0.12
C SER A 149 -15.63 -26.13 0.28
N ILE A 150 -16.44 -25.74 -0.69
CA ILE A 150 -17.80 -25.26 -0.45
C ILE A 150 -18.78 -26.33 -0.93
N THR A 151 -19.59 -26.86 -0.02
CA THR A 151 -20.60 -27.86 -0.33
C THR A 151 -21.77 -27.22 -1.08
N ALA A 152 -22.24 -27.87 -2.16
CA ALA A 152 -23.40 -27.47 -2.96
C ALA A 152 -23.29 -26.21 -3.83
N VAL A 153 -22.08 -25.73 -4.12
CA VAL A 153 -21.88 -24.67 -5.13
C VAL A 153 -21.15 -25.24 -6.34
N SER A 154 -21.77 -25.13 -7.51
CA SER A 154 -21.12 -25.50 -8.77
C SER A 154 -20.45 -24.29 -9.39
N TYR A 155 -19.12 -24.28 -9.41
CA TYR A 155 -18.32 -23.25 -10.07
C TYR A 155 -18.04 -23.66 -11.52
N THR A 156 -18.96 -23.37 -12.42
CA THR A 156 -18.79 -23.70 -13.84
C THR A 156 -17.92 -22.70 -14.60
N HIS A 157 -17.55 -21.58 -13.98
CA HIS A 157 -16.83 -20.47 -14.61
C HIS A 157 -15.55 -20.02 -13.88
N LEU A 158 -15.24 -20.58 -12.71
CA LEU A 158 -13.97 -20.43 -12.02
C LEU A 158 -13.03 -21.58 -12.41
N THR A 159 -12.85 -21.79 -13.67
CA THR A 159 -11.71 -22.58 -14.12
C THR A 159 -10.53 -21.64 -14.25
N LEU A 160 -9.45 -21.95 -13.55
CA LEU A 160 -8.15 -21.46 -13.95
C LEU A 160 -8.02 -21.66 -15.46
N PRO A 161 -7.46 -20.71 -16.21
CA PRO A 161 -7.13 -20.93 -17.59
C PRO A 161 -6.09 -22.05 -17.66
N THR A 162 -6.57 -23.29 -17.66
CA THR A 162 -5.74 -24.50 -17.75
C THR A 162 -5.34 -24.84 -19.18
N THR A 163 -5.74 -24.03 -20.14
CA THR A 163 -5.23 -24.10 -21.50
C THR A 163 -3.92 -23.34 -21.61
N LEU A 164 -2.90 -23.82 -20.98
CA LEU A 164 -1.57 -23.71 -21.54
C LEU A 164 -1.59 -24.57 -22.80
N SER A 165 -1.75 -23.93 -23.93
CA SER A 165 -1.40 -24.53 -25.20
C SER A 165 0.08 -24.82 -25.15
N VAL A 166 0.43 -26.09 -25.14
CA VAL A 166 1.78 -26.59 -25.37
C VAL A 166 2.20 -26.25 -26.80
#